data_51c80c584a54e453730e75e21d29446a
#
_entry.id   51c80c584a54e453730e75e21d29446a
#
_cell.length_a   1.000
_cell.length_b   1.000
_cell.length_c   1.000
_cell.angle_alpha   90.00
_cell.angle_beta   90.00
_cell.angle_gamma   90.00
#
_symmetry.space_group_name_H-M   'P 1'
#
loop_
_entity.id
_entity.type
_entity.pdbx_description
1 polymer ?
#
loop_
_entity_poly.entity_id
_entity_poly.type
_entity_poly.pdbx_seq_one_letter_code
_entity_poly.pdbx_strand_id
1 'polypeptide(L)'
;MNKGGLVAEVSRRTGLSKADVARVVDAVIDSVRESVVRGDRVTLADFGTFERKHRNRRIARNPRRPQVPIEVPARDLPSFTPGKEFREQVVGSS
;
A
#
# COMPACT_ATOMS: atom_id res chain seq x y z
N MET A 1 -12.78 -0.36 -8.45
CA MET A 1 -13.19 0.56 -7.36
C MET A 1 -12.12 1.62 -7.18
N ASN A 2 -12.51 2.86 -7.09
CA ASN A 2 -11.61 3.97 -6.79
C ASN A 2 -11.99 4.56 -5.41
N LYS A 3 -11.36 5.69 -5.05
CA LYS A 3 -11.65 6.35 -3.76
C LYS A 3 -13.13 6.70 -3.62
N GLY A 4 -13.76 7.23 -4.68
CA GLY A 4 -15.18 7.57 -4.64
C GLY A 4 -16.06 6.34 -4.42
N GLY A 5 -15.74 5.24 -5.07
CA GLY A 5 -16.44 3.98 -4.87
C GLY A 5 -16.26 3.42 -3.47
N LEU A 6 -15.05 3.53 -2.93
CA LEU A 6 -14.77 3.10 -1.55
C LEU A 6 -15.57 3.95 -0.53
N VAL A 7 -15.58 5.26 -0.72
CA VAL A 7 -16.35 6.19 0.13
C VAL A 7 -17.84 5.82 0.10
N ALA A 8 -18.39 5.57 -1.07
CA ALA A 8 -19.79 5.17 -1.21
C ALA A 8 -20.10 3.87 -0.47
N GLU A 9 -19.23 2.88 -0.59
CA GLU A 9 -19.40 1.58 0.07
C GLU A 9 -19.32 1.71 1.60
N VAL A 10 -18.37 2.47 2.11
CA VAL A 10 -18.23 2.70 3.55
C VAL A 10 -19.41 3.50 4.10
N SER A 11 -19.88 4.52 3.35
CA SER A 11 -21.07 5.28 3.70
C SER A 11 -22.30 4.35 3.85
N ARG A 12 -22.46 3.44 2.90
CA ARG A 12 -23.53 2.45 2.94
C ARG A 12 -23.44 1.55 4.18
N ARG A 13 -22.25 1.07 4.53
CA ARG A 13 -22.04 0.16 5.66
C ARG A 13 -22.22 0.83 7.02
N THR A 14 -21.89 2.11 7.12
CA THR A 14 -21.84 2.81 8.41
C THR A 14 -23.04 3.72 8.66
N GLY A 15 -23.75 4.10 7.62
CA GLY A 15 -24.80 5.11 7.71
C GLY A 15 -24.27 6.54 7.82
N LEU A 16 -22.96 6.74 7.78
CA LEU A 16 -22.36 8.08 7.78
C LEU A 16 -22.49 8.72 6.40
N SER A 17 -22.52 10.04 6.36
CA SER A 17 -22.54 10.77 5.08
C SER A 17 -21.27 10.50 4.28
N LYS A 18 -21.37 10.60 2.95
CA LYS A 18 -20.19 10.48 2.08
C LYS A 18 -19.15 11.53 2.41
N ALA A 19 -19.57 12.76 2.77
CA ALA A 19 -18.63 13.82 3.14
C ALA A 19 -17.83 13.45 4.40
N ASP A 20 -18.49 12.92 5.42
CA ASP A 20 -17.81 12.50 6.65
C ASP A 20 -16.89 11.30 6.39
N VAL A 21 -17.35 10.33 5.61
CA VAL A 21 -16.52 9.16 5.23
C VAL A 21 -15.29 9.61 4.45
N ALA A 22 -15.43 10.53 3.49
CA ALA A 22 -14.30 11.03 2.73
C ALA A 22 -13.24 11.66 3.63
N ARG A 23 -13.67 12.43 4.63
CA ARG A 23 -12.75 13.03 5.61
C ARG A 23 -12.02 11.96 6.41
N VAL A 24 -12.70 10.93 6.85
CA VAL A 24 -12.11 9.82 7.59
C VAL A 24 -11.11 9.05 6.72
N VAL A 25 -11.50 8.73 5.50
CA VAL A 25 -10.63 8.01 4.55
C VAL A 25 -9.37 8.82 4.27
N ASP A 26 -9.50 10.13 4.03
CA ASP A 26 -8.34 11.00 3.81
C ASP A 26 -7.42 11.04 5.03
N ALA A 27 -7.99 11.13 6.22
CA ALA A 27 -7.20 11.12 7.46
C ALA A 27 -6.44 9.81 7.66
N VAL A 28 -7.06 8.68 7.34
CA VAL A 28 -6.40 7.36 7.41
C VAL A 28 -5.22 7.31 6.43
N ILE A 29 -5.45 7.70 5.19
CA ILE A 29 -4.40 7.68 4.16
C ILE A 29 -3.24 8.59 4.55
N ASP A 30 -3.53 9.81 4.98
CA ASP A 30 -2.50 10.77 5.37
C ASP A 30 -1.72 10.28 6.59
N SER A 31 -2.39 9.70 7.58
CA SER A 31 -1.73 9.16 8.76
C SER A 31 -0.79 8.00 8.41
N VAL A 32 -1.21 7.10 7.52
CA VAL A 32 -0.36 6.00 7.06
C VAL A 32 0.84 6.53 6.29
N ARG A 33 0.63 7.48 5.37
CA ARG A 33 1.73 8.09 4.60
C ARG A 33 2.77 8.73 5.49
N GLU A 34 2.33 9.56 6.44
CA GLU A 34 3.23 10.28 7.34
C GLU A 34 4.03 9.31 8.22
N SER A 35 3.38 8.27 8.72
CA SER A 35 4.06 7.25 9.53
C SER A 35 5.14 6.53 8.72
N VAL A 36 4.83 6.10 7.50
CA VAL A 36 5.79 5.41 6.63
C VAL A 36 6.95 6.33 6.26
N VAL A 37 6.68 7.59 5.95
CA VAL A 37 7.73 8.58 5.65
C VAL A 37 8.69 8.74 6.83
N ARG A 38 8.18 8.74 8.06
CA ARG A 38 9.02 8.81 9.28
C ARG A 38 9.81 7.52 9.55
N GLY A 39 9.49 6.44 8.88
CA GLY A 39 10.08 5.13 9.13
C GLY A 39 9.31 4.27 10.13
N ASP A 40 8.13 4.70 10.53
CA ASP A 40 7.26 3.93 11.42
C ASP A 40 6.48 2.89 10.62
N ARG A 41 6.26 1.74 11.25
CA ARG A 41 5.45 0.67 10.67
C ARG A 41 4.00 0.85 11.12
N VAL A 42 3.06 0.68 10.18
CA VAL A 42 1.63 0.69 10.49
C VAL A 42 1.07 -0.70 10.25
N THR A 43 0.72 -1.40 11.32
CA THR A 43 0.16 -2.74 11.25
C THR A 43 -1.34 -2.69 11.56
N LEU A 44 -2.15 -3.15 10.61
CA LEU A 44 -3.59 -3.29 10.76
C LEU A 44 -3.90 -4.77 10.88
N ALA A 45 -4.41 -5.18 12.06
CA ALA A 45 -4.69 -6.58 12.34
C ALA A 45 -5.58 -7.19 11.25
N ASP A 46 -5.23 -8.41 10.83
CA ASP A 46 -5.97 -9.20 9.84
C ASP A 46 -6.00 -8.58 8.43
N PHE A 47 -5.29 -7.49 8.21
CA PHE A 47 -5.22 -6.83 6.91
C PHE A 47 -3.79 -6.81 6.36
N GLY A 48 -2.87 -6.17 7.04
CA GLY A 48 -1.49 -6.11 6.60
C GLY A 48 -0.69 -4.99 7.26
N THR A 49 0.54 -4.85 6.79
CA THR A 49 1.50 -3.89 7.33
C THR A 49 2.01 -2.98 6.24
N PHE A 50 1.96 -1.68 6.50
CA PHE A 50 2.60 -0.65 5.66
C PHE A 50 3.91 -0.26 6.31
N GLU A 51 4.99 -0.24 5.54
CA GLU A 51 6.30 0.10 6.06
C GLU A 51 7.21 0.69 4.98
N ARG A 52 8.30 1.31 5.42
CA ARG A 52 9.34 1.82 4.55
C ARG A 52 10.41 0.74 4.41
N LYS A 53 10.71 0.34 3.18
CA LYS A 53 11.74 -0.66 2.89
C LYS A 53 12.86 -0.06 2.09
N HIS A 54 14.09 -0.40 2.48
CA HIS A 54 15.28 -0.03 1.73
C HIS A 54 15.56 -1.07 0.66
N ARG A 55 15.83 -0.61 -0.56
CA ARG A 55 16.31 -1.43 -1.66
C ARG A 55 17.73 -1.01 -1.99
N ASN A 56 18.64 -1.98 -1.94
CA ASN A 56 20.04 -1.73 -2.27
C ASN A 56 20.20 -1.43 -3.76
N ARG A 57 21.29 -0.70 -4.09
CA ARG A 57 21.72 -0.54 -5.46
C ARG A 57 21.87 -1.92 -6.13
N ARG A 58 21.44 -2.01 -7.36
CA ARG A 58 21.57 -3.22 -8.14
C ARG A 58 21.83 -2.89 -9.60
N ILE A 59 22.33 -3.88 -10.35
CA ILE A 59 22.49 -3.76 -11.78
C ILE A 59 21.42 -4.69 -12.41
N ALA A 60 20.57 -4.09 -13.23
CA ALA A 60 19.57 -4.80 -14.01
C ALA A 60 20.01 -4.89 -15.46
N ARG A 61 19.45 -5.84 -16.21
CA ARG A 61 19.71 -6.00 -17.63
C ARG A 61 18.45 -5.73 -18.42
N ASN A 62 18.58 -4.92 -19.47
CA ASN A 62 17.48 -4.69 -20.41
C ASN A 62 17.30 -5.97 -21.26
N PRO A 63 16.11 -6.58 -21.29
CA PRO A 63 15.86 -7.78 -22.11
C PRO A 63 16.13 -7.57 -23.60
N ARG A 64 15.98 -6.34 -24.10
CA ARG A 64 16.23 -5.97 -25.50
C ARG A 64 17.71 -5.79 -25.79
N ARG A 65 18.51 -5.47 -24.79
CA ARG A 65 19.96 -5.24 -24.90
C ARG A 65 20.66 -5.85 -23.69
N PRO A 66 20.78 -7.21 -23.61
CA PRO A 66 21.31 -7.88 -22.42
C PRO A 66 22.73 -7.48 -22.05
N GLN A 67 23.52 -7.00 -23.01
CA GLN A 67 24.89 -6.58 -22.81
C GLN A 67 25.03 -5.17 -22.24
N VAL A 68 23.94 -4.40 -22.17
CA VAL A 68 23.94 -3.05 -21.63
C VAL A 68 23.42 -3.10 -20.18
N PRO A 69 24.29 -2.89 -19.17
CA PRO A 69 23.81 -2.87 -17.78
C PRO A 69 23.03 -1.59 -17.49
N ILE A 70 21.95 -1.72 -16.70
CA ILE A 70 21.19 -0.58 -16.21
C ILE A 70 21.43 -0.49 -14.71
N GLU A 71 22.00 0.63 -14.25
CA GLU A 71 22.19 0.86 -12.83
C GLU A 71 20.89 1.34 -12.19
N VAL A 72 20.41 0.58 -11.19
CA VAL A 72 19.29 0.99 -10.36
C VAL A 72 19.85 1.45 -9.02
N PRO A 73 19.76 2.76 -8.69
CA PRO A 73 20.33 3.28 -7.46
C PRO A 73 19.59 2.76 -6.23
N ALA A 74 20.25 2.78 -5.08
CA ALA A 74 19.64 2.49 -3.80
C ALA A 74 18.53 3.50 -3.53
N ARG A 75 17.41 3.03 -2.94
CA ARG A 75 16.27 3.89 -2.61
C ARG A 75 15.41 3.26 -1.54
N ASP A 76 14.64 4.09 -0.86
CA ASP A 76 13.61 3.63 0.05
C ASP A 76 12.26 3.66 -0.66
N LEU A 77 11.43 2.70 -0.39
CA LEU A 77 10.12 2.54 -1.03
C LEU A 77 9.06 2.25 0.02
N PRO A 78 7.83 2.76 -0.18
CA PRO A 78 6.71 2.26 0.60
C PRO A 78 6.41 0.82 0.21
N SER A 79 6.08 -0.01 1.19
CA SER A 79 5.77 -1.41 0.98
C SER A 79 4.54 -1.80 1.77
N PHE A 80 3.65 -2.56 1.14
CA PHE A 80 2.52 -3.19 1.81
C PHE A 80 2.72 -4.70 1.79
N THR A 81 2.71 -5.30 2.98
CA THR A 81 2.75 -6.75 3.13
C THR A 81 1.40 -7.21 3.65
N PRO A 82 0.62 -7.98 2.86
CA PRO A 82 -0.67 -8.46 3.33
C PRO A 82 -0.49 -9.42 4.50
N GLY A 83 -1.44 -9.34 5.45
CA GLY A 83 -1.48 -10.25 6.57
C GLY A 83 -1.91 -11.66 6.14
N LYS A 84 -1.67 -12.62 7.03
CA LYS A 84 -1.98 -14.04 6.77
C LYS A 84 -3.45 -14.23 6.38
N GLU A 85 -4.36 -13.67 7.16
CA GLU A 85 -5.78 -13.85 6.94
C GLU A 85 -6.25 -13.26 5.61
N PHE A 86 -5.77 -12.06 5.29
CA PHE A 86 -6.08 -11.44 4.00
C PHE A 86 -5.57 -12.29 2.83
N ARG A 87 -4.34 -12.79 2.92
CA ARG A 87 -3.78 -13.67 1.88
C ARG A 87 -4.60 -14.93 1.71
N GLU A 88 -5.00 -15.56 2.81
CA GLU A 88 -5.80 -16.78 2.80
C GLU A 88 -7.17 -16.55 2.16
N GLN A 89 -7.79 -15.40 2.41
CA GLN A 89 -9.07 -15.05 1.80
C GLN A 89 -8.95 -14.92 0.28
N VAL A 90 -7.89 -14.31 -0.20
CA VAL A 90 -7.64 -14.17 -1.66
C VAL A 90 -7.37 -15.55 -2.27
N VAL A 91 -6.51 -16.34 -1.66
CA VAL A 91 -6.18 -17.68 -2.14
C VAL A 91 -7.43 -18.57 -2.16
N GLY A 92 -8.24 -18.51 -1.12
CA GLY A 92 -9.46 -19.31 -1.02
C GLY A 92 -10.55 -18.94 -2.02
N SER A 93 -10.49 -17.73 -2.59
CA SER A 93 -11.46 -17.25 -3.59
C SER A 93 -10.99 -17.45 -5.03
N SER A 94 -9.77 -17.88 -5.23
CA SER A 94 -9.18 -18.06 -6.56
C SER A 94 -9.52 -19.41 -7.21
#